data_28f25b7c615074c61c2cb3cbc8685074
#
_entry.id   28f25b7c615074c61c2cb3cbc8685074
#
_cell.length_a   1.000
_cell.length_b   1.000
_cell.length_c   1.000
_cell.angle_alpha   90.00
_cell.angle_beta   90.00
_cell.angle_gamma   90.00
#
_symmetry.space_group_name_H-M   'P 1'
#
loop_
_entity.id
_entity.type
_entity.pdbx_description
1 polymer ?
#
loop_
_entity_poly.entity_id
_entity_poly.type
_entity_poly.pdbx_seq_one_letter_code
_entity_poly.pdbx_strand_id
1 'polypeptide(L)'
;VFTLKNGSDVLLHTDANTPMVYVGYGEERVEMYRGNFKLEDHLLERRPLTLTSARVTEQGTELDLEGQLKLLVTEKEGAVTLTVAEKAEGINRFWLHVEAAEDEHVYGCGEQMSYFDLRGRHFPLWSSEPGVGRDKTTYVTWRSDVENGGAGGDYYNTNYPQPTYVSSRHYYLHMDTTAYGDFDFRNPRYHELQCWNVPGFIRIEAAPTFVELLEKLTAFLGRQPELPEWIYNGLIIGAQGGNERSFGIVDKSLEHGIKVSGLWCQDWCGKRVTSFGKRLQWDWHFHKEMYPDLPKHIEELHARGIKFLGYVNPYLVNDGELYAEGKKRGVFAKKADGSDYLVDFGEFYCGVVDFTNPEAYNWFKDEVIKKYTLDIGIDGWMADFGEYLPTDDLVLANGVSPMIEHNHWPVLWAKCNYDAVKESGKLGQVVYFMRAGGTGSQKYCTLLWAGDQSVDFSRHDGLCTVICAALSSGMVGCGLNHCDIGGYTSLFDNCRTKEVFLRWAEMAAFMPVMRTHEGNRPDTNFQYYDDDDCMKQLARLVDIYTMLAPYTKTLVAENAAKG
;
A
#
# COMPACT_ATOMS: atom_id res chain seq x y z
N VAL A 1 4.87 39.33 -9.48
CA VAL A 1 5.17 38.56 -8.27
C VAL A 1 3.95 37.75 -7.88
N PHE A 2 4.15 36.46 -7.59
CA PHE A 2 3.14 35.61 -6.97
C PHE A 2 3.68 35.10 -5.63
N THR A 3 2.84 35.13 -4.60
CA THR A 3 3.19 34.61 -3.27
C THR A 3 1.96 33.97 -2.62
N LEU A 4 2.07 32.70 -2.24
CA LEU A 4 1.09 31.99 -1.43
C LEU A 4 1.58 31.90 0.00
N LYS A 5 0.71 32.23 0.96
CA LYS A 5 1.01 32.23 2.40
C LYS A 5 0.01 31.39 3.20
N ASN A 6 0.50 30.81 4.29
CA ASN A 6 -0.31 30.32 5.40
C ASN A 6 -0.08 31.23 6.62
N GLY A 7 -1.02 32.12 6.90
CA GLY A 7 -0.81 33.17 7.88
C GLY A 7 0.37 34.11 7.50
N SER A 8 1.41 34.16 8.35
CA SER A 8 2.64 34.89 8.08
C SER A 8 3.63 34.14 7.18
N ASP A 9 3.48 32.82 7.08
CA ASP A 9 4.45 31.92 6.48
C ASP A 9 4.30 31.86 4.97
N VAL A 10 5.38 32.14 4.26
CA VAL A 10 5.45 31.94 2.80
C VAL A 10 5.57 30.45 2.52
N LEU A 11 4.72 29.95 1.64
CA LEU A 11 4.77 28.56 1.13
C LEU A 11 5.29 28.52 -0.28
N LEU A 12 4.80 29.37 -1.17
CA LEU A 12 5.27 29.48 -2.55
C LEU A 12 5.58 30.94 -2.86
N HIS A 13 6.68 31.15 -3.56
CA HIS A 13 7.06 32.47 -4.04
C HIS A 13 7.71 32.37 -5.42
N THR A 14 7.28 33.24 -6.35
CA THR A 14 7.95 33.38 -7.64
C THR A 14 7.82 34.80 -8.18
N ASP A 15 8.88 35.25 -8.81
CA ASP A 15 8.94 36.53 -9.52
C ASP A 15 9.85 36.41 -10.76
N ALA A 16 10.26 37.52 -11.34
CA ALA A 16 11.15 37.53 -12.53
C ALA A 16 12.57 37.01 -12.25
N ASN A 17 12.96 36.85 -10.98
CA ASN A 17 14.33 36.45 -10.60
C ASN A 17 14.36 35.18 -9.71
N THR A 18 13.24 34.83 -9.11
CA THR A 18 13.11 33.74 -8.14
C THR A 18 12.16 32.68 -8.68
N PRO A 19 12.67 31.60 -9.30
CA PRO A 19 11.83 30.53 -9.81
C PRO A 19 11.35 29.61 -8.68
N MET A 20 10.06 29.28 -8.64
CA MET A 20 9.53 28.19 -7.83
C MET A 20 9.40 26.89 -8.61
N VAL A 21 9.38 26.95 -9.95
CA VAL A 21 9.19 25.79 -10.83
C VAL A 21 10.43 25.61 -11.70
N TYR A 22 10.82 24.35 -11.84
CA TYR A 22 11.80 23.91 -12.82
C TYR A 22 11.16 22.87 -13.70
N VAL A 23 11.55 22.83 -14.97
CA VAL A 23 11.09 21.83 -15.93
C VAL A 23 12.29 21.23 -16.66
N GLY A 24 12.06 20.10 -17.29
CA GLY A 24 13.14 19.46 -18.02
C GLY A 24 12.65 18.32 -18.90
N TYR A 25 13.65 17.69 -19.51
CA TYR A 25 13.51 16.49 -20.31
C TYR A 25 14.49 15.44 -19.82
N GLY A 26 14.03 14.20 -19.67
CA GLY A 26 14.84 13.05 -19.30
C GLY A 26 14.29 11.76 -19.92
N GLU A 27 15.14 10.75 -19.94
CA GLU A 27 14.83 9.40 -20.39
C GLU A 27 15.06 8.44 -19.22
N GLU A 28 14.05 7.67 -18.87
CA GLU A 28 14.13 6.71 -17.79
C GLU A 28 14.65 5.36 -18.28
N ARG A 29 15.45 4.70 -17.46
CA ARG A 29 15.75 3.29 -17.56
C ARG A 29 15.25 2.59 -16.30
N VAL A 30 14.43 1.57 -16.48
CA VAL A 30 13.85 0.81 -15.37
C VAL A 30 14.20 -0.67 -15.54
N GLU A 31 14.74 -1.25 -14.49
CA GLU A 31 14.97 -2.69 -14.37
C GLU A 31 14.16 -3.19 -13.18
N MET A 32 13.41 -4.29 -13.36
CA MET A 32 12.62 -4.91 -12.31
C MET A 32 13.12 -6.32 -12.02
N TYR A 33 13.33 -6.64 -10.75
CA TYR A 33 13.53 -7.99 -10.27
C TYR A 33 12.52 -8.30 -9.17
N ARG A 34 11.47 -9.05 -9.53
CA ARG A 34 10.43 -9.50 -8.58
C ARG A 34 9.91 -8.39 -7.67
N GLY A 35 9.47 -7.28 -8.28
CA GLY A 35 8.94 -6.11 -7.58
C GLY A 35 9.96 -5.18 -6.94
N ASN A 36 11.24 -5.51 -7.01
CA ASN A 36 12.32 -4.58 -6.70
C ASN A 36 12.70 -3.85 -7.99
N PHE A 37 12.76 -2.52 -7.93
CA PHE A 37 13.00 -1.67 -9.09
C PHE A 37 14.32 -0.93 -8.95
N LYS A 38 15.08 -0.91 -10.03
CA LYS A 38 16.18 0.00 -10.22
C LYS A 38 15.77 1.04 -11.24
N LEU A 39 15.65 2.28 -10.78
CA LEU A 39 15.21 3.41 -11.60
C LEU A 39 16.41 4.35 -11.81
N GLU A 40 16.70 4.63 -13.05
CA GLU A 40 17.76 5.56 -13.44
C GLU A 40 17.16 6.65 -14.33
N ASP A 41 17.38 7.92 -13.99
CA ASP A 41 17.00 9.07 -14.80
C ASP A 41 18.21 9.58 -15.59
N HIS A 42 18.14 9.46 -16.90
CA HIS A 42 19.07 10.14 -17.78
C HIS A 42 18.53 11.54 -18.08
N LEU A 43 18.76 12.44 -17.14
CA LEU A 43 18.31 13.83 -17.23
C LEU A 43 19.14 14.58 -18.29
N LEU A 44 18.49 15.00 -19.36
CA LEU A 44 19.12 15.72 -20.47
C LEU A 44 19.06 17.24 -20.30
N GLU A 45 17.98 17.74 -19.69
CA GLU A 45 17.77 19.16 -19.44
C GLU A 45 17.04 19.37 -18.10
N ARG A 46 17.49 20.35 -17.33
CA ARG A 46 16.75 20.97 -16.21
C ARG A 46 16.98 22.47 -16.25
N ARG A 47 15.89 23.24 -16.28
CA ARG A 47 15.94 24.69 -16.28
C ARG A 47 14.89 25.31 -15.37
N PRO A 48 15.19 26.43 -14.71
CA PRO A 48 14.22 27.21 -13.99
C PRO A 48 13.22 27.86 -14.94
N LEU A 49 12.00 28.10 -14.47
CA LEU A 49 11.02 28.97 -15.13
C LEU A 49 10.71 30.17 -14.25
N THR A 50 10.96 31.37 -14.75
CA THR A 50 10.65 32.62 -14.08
C THR A 50 9.25 33.13 -14.46
N LEU A 51 8.64 33.90 -13.57
CA LEU A 51 7.31 34.48 -13.80
C LEU A 51 7.41 35.66 -14.78
N THR A 52 6.81 35.50 -15.96
CA THR A 52 6.72 36.57 -16.98
C THR A 52 5.45 37.43 -16.81
N SER A 53 4.33 36.81 -16.43
CA SER A 53 3.11 37.55 -16.12
C SER A 53 2.25 36.85 -15.05
N ALA A 54 1.53 37.66 -14.28
CA ALA A 54 0.46 37.22 -13.38
C ALA A 54 -0.77 38.08 -13.63
N ARG A 55 -1.87 37.44 -14.01
CA ARG A 55 -3.12 38.14 -14.39
C ARG A 55 -4.31 37.57 -13.63
N VAL A 56 -5.05 38.43 -12.94
CA VAL A 56 -6.31 38.03 -12.31
C VAL A 56 -7.41 37.96 -13.39
N THR A 57 -8.14 36.89 -13.40
CA THR A 57 -9.27 36.58 -14.31
C THR A 57 -10.52 36.25 -13.49
N GLU A 58 -11.65 36.05 -14.13
CA GLU A 58 -12.87 35.57 -13.48
C GLU A 58 -12.74 34.13 -12.91
N GLN A 59 -11.82 33.33 -13.47
CA GLN A 59 -11.60 31.93 -13.07
C GLN A 59 -10.55 31.79 -11.96
N GLY A 60 -9.68 32.79 -11.75
CA GLY A 60 -8.57 32.74 -10.82
C GLY A 60 -7.40 33.61 -11.26
N THR A 61 -6.21 33.34 -10.78
CA THR A 61 -4.98 34.01 -11.18
C THR A 61 -4.20 33.14 -12.15
N GLU A 62 -4.04 33.62 -13.38
CA GLU A 62 -3.18 32.97 -14.37
C GLU A 62 -1.73 33.41 -14.15
N LEU A 63 -0.82 32.45 -14.07
CA LEU A 63 0.63 32.63 -14.03
C LEU A 63 1.22 32.10 -15.33
N ASP A 64 1.94 32.96 -16.04
CA ASP A 64 2.73 32.55 -17.21
C ASP A 64 4.20 32.44 -16.80
N LEU A 65 4.75 31.27 -16.96
CA LEU A 65 6.14 30.93 -16.67
C LEU A 65 6.89 30.76 -18.00
N GLU A 66 7.40 31.89 -18.53
CA GLU A 66 8.20 31.98 -19.79
C GLU A 66 7.51 31.41 -21.03
N GLY A 67 6.15 31.36 -21.07
CA GLY A 67 5.39 30.73 -22.15
C GLY A 67 5.60 29.21 -22.25
N GLN A 68 6.29 28.60 -21.29
CA GLN A 68 6.59 27.17 -21.26
C GLN A 68 5.59 26.41 -20.38
N LEU A 69 5.08 27.08 -19.37
CA LEU A 69 4.08 26.51 -18.44
C LEU A 69 3.14 27.62 -18.02
N LYS A 70 1.83 27.35 -18.10
CA LYS A 70 0.81 28.23 -17.54
C LYS A 70 0.08 27.54 -16.40
N LEU A 71 -0.02 28.22 -15.27
CA LEU A 71 -0.74 27.74 -14.10
C LEU A 71 -1.97 28.62 -13.86
N LEU A 72 -3.11 27.99 -13.60
CA LEU A 72 -4.32 28.65 -13.11
C LEU A 72 -4.39 28.41 -11.59
N VAL A 73 -4.23 29.46 -10.81
CA VAL A 73 -4.35 29.43 -9.36
C VAL A 73 -5.79 29.76 -8.98
N THR A 74 -6.45 28.85 -8.32
CA THR A 74 -7.82 29.00 -7.81
C THR A 74 -7.84 28.79 -6.30
N GLU A 75 -8.77 29.46 -5.62
CA GLU A 75 -9.05 29.24 -4.20
C GLU A 75 -10.52 28.87 -4.04
N LYS A 76 -10.77 27.75 -3.41
CA LYS A 76 -12.13 27.29 -3.11
C LYS A 76 -12.17 26.66 -1.72
N GLU A 77 -13.04 27.19 -0.85
CA GLU A 77 -13.28 26.67 0.51
C GLU A 77 -11.99 26.57 1.35
N GLY A 78 -11.03 27.49 1.11
CA GLY A 78 -9.73 27.55 1.79
C GLY A 78 -8.65 26.64 1.21
N ALA A 79 -8.95 25.88 0.17
CA ALA A 79 -7.97 25.13 -0.58
C ALA A 79 -7.49 25.91 -1.80
N VAL A 80 -6.18 26.05 -1.94
CA VAL A 80 -5.54 26.64 -3.12
C VAL A 80 -5.11 25.53 -4.07
N THR A 81 -5.49 25.64 -5.34
CA THR A 81 -5.12 24.68 -6.39
C THR A 81 -4.40 25.42 -7.51
N LEU A 82 -3.21 24.95 -7.86
CA LEU A 82 -2.42 25.38 -9.01
C LEU A 82 -2.62 24.33 -10.12
N THR A 83 -3.52 24.59 -11.05
CA THR A 83 -3.80 23.68 -12.17
C THR A 83 -2.89 24.01 -13.33
N VAL A 84 -2.26 22.99 -13.92
CA VAL A 84 -1.49 23.18 -15.16
C VAL A 84 -2.46 23.32 -16.32
N ALA A 85 -2.59 24.56 -16.82
CA ALA A 85 -3.49 24.90 -17.91
C ALA A 85 -2.86 24.61 -19.29
N GLU A 86 -1.57 24.93 -19.44
CA GLU A 86 -0.81 24.69 -20.67
C GLU A 86 0.64 24.33 -20.31
N LYS A 87 1.24 23.47 -21.13
CA LYS A 87 2.68 23.15 -21.08
C LYS A 87 3.26 23.05 -22.47
N ALA A 88 4.53 23.45 -22.62
CA ALA A 88 5.26 23.26 -23.86
C ALA A 88 5.48 21.76 -24.17
N GLU A 89 5.56 21.44 -25.45
CA GLU A 89 5.87 20.09 -25.92
C GLU A 89 7.27 19.65 -25.45
N GLY A 90 7.43 18.34 -25.18
CA GLY A 90 8.71 17.73 -24.78
C GLY A 90 9.01 17.81 -23.28
N ILE A 91 8.30 18.61 -22.48
CA ILE A 91 8.52 18.63 -21.02
C ILE A 91 7.93 17.35 -20.40
N ASN A 92 8.82 16.56 -19.78
CA ASN A 92 8.46 15.32 -19.08
C ASN A 92 9.12 15.18 -17.68
N ARG A 93 9.72 16.25 -17.17
CA ARG A 93 10.25 16.36 -15.81
C ARG A 93 9.77 17.68 -15.21
N PHE A 94 9.40 17.65 -13.94
CA PHE A 94 8.89 18.79 -13.20
C PHE A 94 9.45 18.82 -11.78
N TRP A 95 9.82 19.98 -11.29
CA TRP A 95 10.22 20.23 -9.90
C TRP A 95 9.49 21.47 -9.38
N LEU A 96 9.01 21.38 -8.14
CA LEU A 96 8.46 22.50 -7.39
C LEU A 96 9.32 22.74 -6.16
N HIS A 97 9.68 23.99 -5.91
CA HIS A 97 10.26 24.44 -4.64
C HIS A 97 9.15 25.01 -3.76
N VAL A 98 9.03 24.48 -2.56
CA VAL A 98 8.13 24.96 -1.50
C VAL A 98 8.99 25.48 -0.37
N GLU A 99 8.76 26.73 0.07
CA GLU A 99 9.55 27.35 1.13
C GLU A 99 9.45 26.56 2.44
N ALA A 100 10.57 26.25 3.06
CA ALA A 100 10.68 25.48 4.29
C ALA A 100 11.12 26.38 5.46
N ALA A 101 10.69 26.01 6.67
CA ALA A 101 11.21 26.57 7.92
C ALA A 101 12.28 25.64 8.52
N GLU A 102 13.20 26.21 9.30
CA GLU A 102 14.30 25.45 9.90
C GLU A 102 13.81 24.38 10.90
N ASP A 103 12.77 24.71 11.65
CA ASP A 103 12.12 23.87 12.66
C ASP A 103 10.89 23.10 12.15
N GLU A 104 10.68 23.08 10.85
CA GLU A 104 9.57 22.38 10.22
C GLU A 104 9.79 20.86 10.26
N HIS A 105 8.76 20.13 10.69
CA HIS A 105 8.65 18.68 10.56
C HIS A 105 7.70 18.34 9.42
N VAL A 106 7.96 17.24 8.74
CA VAL A 106 7.20 16.79 7.57
C VAL A 106 6.81 15.33 7.73
N TYR A 107 5.56 15.00 7.44
CA TYR A 107 4.98 13.66 7.60
C TYR A 107 4.27 13.22 6.31
N GLY A 108 4.01 11.92 6.16
CA GLY A 108 3.23 11.39 5.04
C GLY A 108 4.07 10.76 3.93
N CYS A 109 3.90 11.19 2.69
CA CYS A 109 4.43 10.53 1.49
C CYS A 109 3.97 9.08 1.32
N GLY A 110 2.77 8.75 1.83
CA GLY A 110 2.22 7.39 1.87
C GLY A 110 2.63 6.64 3.13
N GLU A 111 2.78 5.33 3.03
CA GLU A 111 3.24 4.46 4.09
C GLU A 111 4.77 4.43 4.13
N GLN A 112 5.38 5.23 5.00
CA GLN A 112 6.83 5.25 5.21
C GLN A 112 7.19 4.40 6.44
N MET A 113 8.09 3.44 6.26
CA MET A 113 8.33 2.38 7.26
C MET A 113 9.49 2.68 8.21
N SER A 114 10.43 3.54 7.81
CA SER A 114 11.66 3.78 8.58
C SER A 114 11.66 5.08 9.36
N TYR A 115 10.97 6.10 8.87
CA TYR A 115 10.94 7.43 9.46
C TYR A 115 9.53 8.01 9.42
N PHE A 116 9.07 8.48 10.59
CA PHE A 116 7.80 9.21 10.69
C PHE A 116 7.99 10.68 10.32
N ASP A 117 9.03 11.32 10.88
CA ASP A 117 9.47 12.64 10.45
C ASP A 117 10.42 12.49 9.24
N LEU A 118 10.00 13.04 8.11
CA LEU A 118 10.68 12.93 6.83
C LEU A 118 11.78 13.98 6.64
N ARG A 119 11.85 14.99 7.52
CA ARG A 119 12.80 16.09 7.44
C ARG A 119 14.25 15.61 7.41
N GLY A 120 15.08 16.20 6.56
CA GLY A 120 16.49 15.86 6.40
C GLY A 120 16.77 14.65 5.49
N ARG A 121 15.75 14.13 4.79
CA ARG A 121 15.84 12.98 3.89
C ARG A 121 15.07 13.24 2.60
N HIS A 122 15.25 12.34 1.62
CA HIS A 122 14.45 12.32 0.41
C HIS A 122 13.69 11.00 0.31
N PHE A 123 12.55 11.03 -0.37
CA PHE A 123 11.65 9.89 -0.49
C PHE A 123 11.22 9.70 -1.94
N PRO A 124 11.85 8.75 -2.67
CA PRO A 124 11.35 8.30 -3.96
C PRO A 124 9.94 7.72 -3.82
N LEU A 125 9.03 8.18 -4.67
CA LEU A 125 7.62 7.80 -4.69
C LEU A 125 7.37 6.82 -5.83
N TRP A 126 7.67 5.56 -5.55
CA TRP A 126 7.48 4.44 -6.47
C TRP A 126 7.03 3.21 -5.70
N SER A 127 5.90 2.65 -6.09
CA SER A 127 5.38 1.44 -5.46
C SER A 127 6.29 0.26 -5.78
N SER A 128 6.79 -0.42 -4.77
CA SER A 128 7.74 -1.51 -4.94
C SER A 128 7.65 -2.50 -3.80
N GLU A 129 8.21 -3.70 -4.00
CA GLU A 129 8.60 -4.54 -2.87
C GLU A 129 9.56 -3.74 -1.99
N PRO A 130 9.32 -3.63 -0.67
CA PRO A 130 10.19 -2.82 0.19
C PRO A 130 11.61 -3.36 0.32
N GLY A 131 11.78 -4.64 -0.01
CA GLY A 131 13.07 -5.32 0.09
C GLY A 131 13.43 -5.77 1.50
N VAL A 132 14.60 -6.38 1.63
CA VAL A 132 15.07 -7.02 2.87
C VAL A 132 16.09 -6.14 3.57
N GLY A 133 15.95 -6.01 4.90
CA GLY A 133 16.85 -5.26 5.77
C GLY A 133 16.69 -3.76 5.67
N ARG A 134 16.50 -3.21 4.49
CA ARG A 134 16.22 -1.78 4.19
C ARG A 134 17.23 -0.80 4.80
N ASP A 135 18.43 -1.27 5.02
CA ASP A 135 19.57 -0.51 5.53
C ASP A 135 20.83 -0.94 4.81
N LYS A 136 21.29 -0.13 3.86
CA LYS A 136 22.45 -0.40 3.01
C LYS A 136 23.77 -0.55 3.78
N THR A 137 23.77 -0.26 5.09
CA THR A 137 24.94 -0.47 5.96
C THR A 137 24.99 -1.86 6.59
N THR A 138 23.91 -2.66 6.49
CA THR A 138 23.82 -3.98 7.10
C THR A 138 24.21 -5.12 6.16
N TYR A 139 24.76 -6.20 6.75
CA TYR A 139 25.15 -7.39 6.00
C TYR A 139 23.94 -8.08 5.34
N VAL A 140 22.78 -8.11 5.99
CA VAL A 140 21.58 -8.76 5.46
C VAL A 140 21.09 -8.06 4.18
N THR A 141 21.12 -6.72 4.16
CA THR A 141 20.76 -5.92 2.98
C THR A 141 21.77 -6.14 1.85
N TRP A 142 23.06 -6.04 2.16
CA TRP A 142 24.13 -6.28 1.18
C TRP A 142 24.03 -7.68 0.57
N ARG A 143 23.83 -8.70 1.39
CA ARG A 143 23.70 -10.08 0.92
C ARG A 143 22.48 -10.25 0.01
N SER A 144 21.35 -9.66 0.36
CA SER A 144 20.14 -9.69 -0.47
C SER A 144 20.34 -8.96 -1.80
N ASP A 145 21.06 -7.85 -1.82
CA ASP A 145 21.41 -7.14 -3.05
C ASP A 145 22.27 -8.01 -3.99
N VAL A 146 23.25 -8.71 -3.44
CA VAL A 146 24.20 -9.52 -4.23
C VAL A 146 23.58 -10.84 -4.70
N GLU A 147 22.85 -11.55 -3.83
CA GLU A 147 22.33 -12.89 -4.11
C GLU A 147 20.96 -12.86 -4.81
N ASN A 148 20.20 -11.78 -4.67
CA ASN A 148 18.80 -11.68 -5.11
C ASN A 148 18.51 -10.42 -5.95
N GLY A 149 19.39 -10.05 -6.87
CA GLY A 149 19.11 -9.07 -7.90
C GLY A 149 18.73 -7.66 -7.40
N GLY A 150 19.32 -7.22 -6.29
CA GLY A 150 19.06 -5.89 -5.72
C GLY A 150 17.89 -5.87 -4.72
N ALA A 151 17.49 -7.02 -4.16
CA ALA A 151 16.35 -7.13 -3.25
C ALA A 151 16.60 -6.61 -1.82
N GLY A 152 17.71 -5.93 -1.54
CA GLY A 152 18.08 -5.43 -0.21
C GLY A 152 17.29 -4.22 0.29
N GLY A 153 16.55 -3.54 -0.53
CA GLY A 153 15.79 -2.35 -0.16
C GLY A 153 16.61 -1.19 0.41
N ASP A 154 15.94 -0.08 0.65
CA ASP A 154 16.46 1.09 1.38
C ASP A 154 15.34 1.68 2.26
N TYR A 155 15.66 2.62 3.15
CA TYR A 155 14.74 3.21 4.13
C TYR A 155 13.47 3.82 3.52
N TYR A 156 13.50 4.20 2.26
CA TYR A 156 12.40 4.83 1.53
C TYR A 156 11.55 3.87 0.70
N ASN A 157 11.97 2.61 0.54
CA ASN A 157 11.17 1.65 -0.23
C ASN A 157 9.84 1.35 0.46
N THR A 158 8.76 1.40 -0.31
CA THR A 158 7.40 1.22 0.19
C THR A 158 6.47 0.62 -0.86
N ASN A 159 5.46 -0.12 -0.41
CA ASN A 159 4.36 -0.59 -1.26
C ASN A 159 3.34 0.51 -1.53
N TYR A 160 3.31 1.58 -0.69
CA TYR A 160 2.29 2.61 -0.75
C TYR A 160 2.92 4.00 -0.75
N PRO A 161 3.50 4.46 -1.86
CA PRO A 161 3.90 5.84 -2.03
C PRO A 161 2.69 6.73 -2.33
N GLN A 162 2.71 7.96 -1.84
CA GLN A 162 1.69 8.96 -2.17
C GLN A 162 2.32 10.34 -2.25
N PRO A 163 2.12 11.12 -3.34
CA PRO A 163 2.68 12.44 -3.52
C PRO A 163 1.93 13.49 -2.68
N THR A 164 1.85 13.23 -1.38
CA THR A 164 1.15 14.05 -0.38
C THR A 164 1.97 14.11 0.89
N TYR A 165 2.27 15.31 1.37
CA TYR A 165 2.87 15.47 2.69
C TYR A 165 2.08 16.44 3.55
N VAL A 166 2.23 16.30 4.86
CA VAL A 166 1.64 17.12 5.91
C VAL A 166 2.77 17.81 6.69
N SER A 167 2.68 19.11 6.85
CA SER A 167 3.68 19.93 7.56
C SER A 167 3.26 20.26 8.98
N SER A 168 4.23 20.34 9.90
CA SER A 168 4.03 20.90 11.26
C SER A 168 3.57 22.36 11.26
N ARG A 169 3.67 23.04 10.12
CA ARG A 169 3.10 24.40 9.89
C ARG A 169 1.60 24.35 9.57
N HIS A 170 0.94 23.23 9.81
CA HIS A 170 -0.50 22.98 9.66
C HIS A 170 -1.03 23.21 8.24
N TYR A 171 -0.31 22.74 7.23
CA TYR A 171 -0.80 22.61 5.87
C TYR A 171 -0.44 21.23 5.30
N TYR A 172 -1.19 20.80 4.30
CA TYR A 172 -0.77 19.71 3.43
C TYR A 172 -0.54 20.21 2.01
N LEU A 173 0.34 19.50 1.30
CA LEU A 173 0.49 19.64 -0.13
C LEU A 173 0.29 18.29 -0.79
N HIS A 174 -0.53 18.27 -1.83
CA HIS A 174 -0.73 17.12 -2.71
C HIS A 174 -0.40 17.49 -4.16
N MET A 175 0.41 16.67 -4.82
CA MET A 175 0.74 16.79 -6.23
C MET A 175 -0.02 15.73 -7.02
N ASP A 176 -0.86 16.13 -7.98
CA ASP A 176 -1.68 15.21 -8.79
C ASP A 176 -0.82 14.54 -9.87
N THR A 177 -0.18 13.45 -9.48
CA THR A 177 0.63 12.61 -10.35
C THR A 177 0.63 11.17 -9.89
N THR A 178 0.70 10.24 -10.82
CA THR A 178 0.93 8.80 -10.62
C THR A 178 2.29 8.36 -11.19
N ALA A 179 3.02 9.25 -11.84
CA ALA A 179 4.39 9.01 -12.28
C ALA A 179 5.34 8.85 -11.08
N TYR A 180 6.54 8.36 -11.35
CA TYR A 180 7.63 8.41 -10.37
C TYR A 180 7.79 9.84 -9.83
N GLY A 181 7.97 9.96 -8.52
CA GLY A 181 8.32 11.21 -7.84
C GLY A 181 9.52 11.03 -6.92
N ASP A 182 10.11 12.15 -6.50
CA ASP A 182 11.08 12.18 -5.40
C ASP A 182 10.84 13.47 -4.61
N PHE A 183 10.45 13.33 -3.33
CA PHE A 183 10.24 14.46 -2.44
C PHE A 183 11.44 14.61 -1.52
N ASP A 184 12.21 15.69 -1.73
CA ASP A 184 13.45 15.97 -1.02
C ASP A 184 13.27 17.05 0.04
N PHE A 185 13.37 16.64 1.30
CA PHE A 185 13.24 17.50 2.48
C PHE A 185 14.58 17.81 3.16
N ARG A 186 15.71 17.63 2.47
CA ARG A 186 17.06 17.83 3.02
C ARG A 186 17.48 19.30 3.07
N ASN A 187 16.98 20.12 2.14
CA ASN A 187 17.37 21.53 2.10
C ASN A 187 16.69 22.29 3.25
N PRO A 188 17.41 23.14 4.04
CA PRO A 188 16.81 23.86 5.16
C PRO A 188 15.86 25.00 4.74
N ARG A 189 15.93 25.46 3.49
CA ARG A 189 15.18 26.62 3.00
C ARG A 189 13.99 26.28 2.12
N TYR A 190 14.01 25.11 1.47
CA TYR A 190 12.91 24.67 0.61
C TYR A 190 12.82 23.15 0.56
N HIS A 191 11.63 22.64 0.30
CA HIS A 191 11.37 21.28 -0.11
C HIS A 191 11.41 21.22 -1.64
N GLU A 192 12.11 20.26 -2.23
CA GLU A 192 12.10 20.04 -3.67
C GLU A 192 11.21 18.83 -4.00
N LEU A 193 10.14 19.05 -4.75
CA LEU A 193 9.18 18.02 -5.12
C LEU A 193 9.33 17.73 -6.62
N GLN A 194 9.91 16.57 -6.94
CA GLN A 194 10.12 16.13 -8.31
C GLN A 194 9.06 15.13 -8.76
N CYS A 195 8.68 15.14 -10.04
CA CYS A 195 8.02 14.02 -10.70
C CYS A 195 8.43 13.87 -12.18
N TRP A 196 8.32 12.65 -12.69
CA TRP A 196 8.66 12.29 -14.08
C TRP A 196 7.46 12.43 -15.01
N ASN A 197 6.76 13.52 -14.86
CA ASN A 197 5.78 14.08 -15.75
C ASN A 197 5.52 15.54 -15.34
N VAL A 198 4.56 16.20 -15.95
CA VAL A 198 4.02 17.45 -15.42
C VAL A 198 2.71 17.10 -14.69
N PRO A 199 2.56 17.44 -13.40
CA PRO A 199 1.34 17.11 -12.64
C PRO A 199 0.11 17.81 -13.21
N GLY A 200 -1.06 17.21 -13.01
CA GLY A 200 -2.32 17.84 -13.41
C GLY A 200 -2.60 19.10 -12.60
N PHE A 201 -2.39 19.00 -11.30
CA PHE A 201 -2.49 20.14 -10.37
C PHE A 201 -1.64 19.92 -9.11
N ILE A 202 -1.48 20.99 -8.35
CA ILE A 202 -0.91 20.99 -7.01
C ILE A 202 -1.96 21.60 -6.08
N ARG A 203 -2.34 20.89 -5.02
CA ARG A 203 -3.31 21.34 -4.03
C ARG A 203 -2.63 21.59 -2.71
N ILE A 204 -2.89 22.77 -2.12
CA ILE A 204 -2.41 23.16 -0.80
C ILE A 204 -3.62 23.62 0.02
N GLU A 205 -3.74 23.12 1.23
CA GLU A 205 -4.79 23.51 2.15
C GLU A 205 -4.26 23.53 3.58
N ALA A 206 -4.72 24.48 4.37
CA ALA A 206 -4.30 24.69 5.74
C ALA A 206 -5.48 24.57 6.72
N ALA A 207 -5.17 24.29 7.99
CA ALA A 207 -6.13 24.26 9.07
C ALA A 207 -5.47 24.65 10.41
N PRO A 208 -6.21 25.09 11.43
CA PRO A 208 -5.64 25.46 12.73
C PRO A 208 -5.01 24.30 13.49
N THR A 209 -5.50 23.06 13.28
CA THR A 209 -5.04 21.85 13.97
C THR A 209 -4.78 20.72 12.99
N PHE A 210 -3.97 19.73 13.40
CA PHE A 210 -3.77 18.51 12.60
C PHE A 210 -5.06 17.72 12.38
N VAL A 211 -5.96 17.68 13.37
CA VAL A 211 -7.25 16.95 13.25
C VAL A 211 -8.08 17.57 12.13
N GLU A 212 -8.28 18.90 12.15
CA GLU A 212 -9.03 19.60 11.10
C GLU A 212 -8.33 19.47 9.73
N LEU A 213 -6.99 19.49 9.72
CA LEU A 213 -6.21 19.34 8.49
C LEU A 213 -6.41 17.96 7.86
N LEU A 214 -6.37 16.89 8.66
CA LEU A 214 -6.62 15.53 8.18
C LEU A 214 -8.08 15.33 7.77
N GLU A 215 -9.04 15.95 8.47
CA GLU A 215 -10.45 15.93 8.05
C GLU A 215 -10.64 16.52 6.65
N LYS A 216 -9.96 17.64 6.34
CA LYS A 216 -9.95 18.27 5.01
C LYS A 216 -9.23 17.38 3.98
N LEU A 217 -8.06 16.86 4.31
CA LEU A 217 -7.29 15.99 3.43
C LEU A 217 -8.08 14.74 3.05
N THR A 218 -8.72 14.09 4.03
CA THR A 218 -9.50 12.88 3.78
C THR A 218 -10.84 13.16 3.10
N ALA A 219 -11.43 14.34 3.29
CA ALA A 219 -12.56 14.78 2.48
C ALA A 219 -12.20 14.88 0.99
N PHE A 220 -10.97 15.25 0.67
CA PHE A 220 -10.43 15.30 -0.69
C PHE A 220 -10.04 13.91 -1.21
N LEU A 221 -9.24 13.15 -0.47
CA LEU A 221 -8.71 11.85 -0.89
C LEU A 221 -9.72 10.71 -0.81
N GLY A 222 -10.65 10.79 0.13
CA GLY A 222 -11.57 9.73 0.53
C GLY A 222 -11.22 9.16 1.90
N ARG A 223 -12.10 8.30 2.42
CA ARG A 223 -12.01 7.72 3.76
C ARG A 223 -12.21 6.22 3.71
N GLN A 224 -11.50 5.51 4.56
CA GLN A 224 -11.69 4.08 4.72
C GLN A 224 -13.06 3.79 5.35
N PRO A 225 -13.81 2.77 4.88
CA PRO A 225 -15.06 2.37 5.50
C PRO A 225 -14.84 1.78 6.90
N GLU A 226 -15.90 1.72 7.70
CA GLU A 226 -15.85 1.05 9.00
C GLU A 226 -15.51 -0.44 8.87
N LEU A 227 -14.80 -0.98 9.87
CA LEU A 227 -14.50 -2.41 9.96
C LEU A 227 -15.75 -3.21 10.38
N PRO A 228 -15.90 -4.47 9.92
CA PRO A 228 -16.97 -5.36 10.36
C PRO A 228 -16.95 -5.60 11.87
N GLU A 229 -18.14 -5.68 12.46
CA GLU A 229 -18.33 -5.87 13.92
C GLU A 229 -17.61 -7.11 14.48
N TRP A 230 -17.53 -8.19 13.72
CA TRP A 230 -16.91 -9.44 14.14
C TRP A 230 -15.41 -9.34 14.42
N ILE A 231 -14.72 -8.36 13.82
CA ILE A 231 -13.28 -8.15 13.98
C ILE A 231 -12.89 -7.92 15.44
N TYR A 232 -13.73 -7.23 16.17
CA TYR A 232 -13.46 -6.87 17.58
C TYR A 232 -13.69 -8.01 18.59
N ASN A 233 -14.19 -9.16 18.12
CA ASN A 233 -14.57 -10.27 18.99
C ASN A 233 -13.39 -11.16 19.39
N GLY A 234 -12.21 -11.00 18.79
CA GLY A 234 -11.05 -11.81 19.10
C GLY A 234 -9.94 -11.76 18.04
N LEU A 235 -9.06 -12.72 18.15
CA LEU A 235 -7.91 -12.90 17.27
C LEU A 235 -8.32 -13.51 15.92
N ILE A 236 -7.74 -13.01 14.83
CA ILE A 236 -7.73 -13.74 13.56
C ILE A 236 -6.49 -14.64 13.55
N ILE A 237 -6.69 -15.94 13.51
CA ILE A 237 -5.62 -16.92 13.47
C ILE A 237 -5.17 -17.13 12.03
N GLY A 238 -3.89 -16.88 11.73
CA GLY A 238 -3.27 -17.28 10.48
C GLY A 238 -2.72 -18.70 10.59
N ALA A 239 -3.26 -19.63 9.81
CA ALA A 239 -2.83 -21.02 9.78
C ALA A 239 -2.81 -21.58 8.36
N GLN A 240 -1.99 -22.59 8.11
CA GLN A 240 -1.80 -23.23 6.82
C GLN A 240 -1.80 -24.76 6.97
N GLY A 241 -1.94 -25.49 5.87
CA GLY A 241 -1.74 -26.94 5.83
C GLY A 241 -3.02 -27.77 5.79
N GLY A 242 -4.14 -27.16 5.37
CA GLY A 242 -5.40 -27.85 5.17
C GLY A 242 -6.35 -27.82 6.37
N ASN A 243 -7.55 -28.36 6.17
CA ASN A 243 -8.65 -28.31 7.15
C ASN A 243 -8.25 -28.85 8.53
N GLU A 244 -7.74 -30.08 8.58
CA GLU A 244 -7.45 -30.77 9.85
C GLU A 244 -6.49 -29.96 10.73
N ARG A 245 -5.39 -29.50 10.16
CA ARG A 245 -4.38 -28.75 10.88
C ARG A 245 -4.89 -27.36 11.28
N SER A 246 -5.48 -26.63 10.35
CA SER A 246 -5.90 -25.24 10.59
C SER A 246 -7.04 -25.15 11.59
N PHE A 247 -8.03 -26.03 11.49
CA PHE A 247 -9.12 -26.10 12.45
C PHE A 247 -8.66 -26.63 13.82
N GLY A 248 -7.72 -27.58 13.84
CA GLY A 248 -7.11 -28.06 15.08
C GLY A 248 -6.38 -26.95 15.86
N ILE A 249 -5.72 -26.00 15.17
CA ILE A 249 -5.10 -24.82 15.81
C ILE A 249 -6.18 -23.91 16.42
N VAL A 250 -7.31 -23.72 15.73
CA VAL A 250 -8.44 -22.95 16.28
C VAL A 250 -8.98 -23.61 17.55
N ASP A 251 -9.23 -24.92 17.51
CA ASP A 251 -9.75 -25.66 18.66
C ASP A 251 -8.79 -25.59 19.85
N LYS A 252 -7.51 -25.84 19.63
CA LYS A 252 -6.46 -25.71 20.66
C LYS A 252 -6.41 -24.31 21.25
N SER A 253 -6.54 -23.26 20.41
CA SER A 253 -6.55 -21.88 20.87
C SER A 253 -7.75 -21.58 21.78
N LEU A 254 -8.93 -22.05 21.40
CA LEU A 254 -10.16 -21.89 22.22
C LEU A 254 -10.06 -22.65 23.55
N GLU A 255 -9.49 -23.85 23.57
CA GLU A 255 -9.24 -24.65 24.79
C GLU A 255 -8.31 -23.92 25.77
N HIS A 256 -7.39 -23.09 25.25
CA HIS A 256 -6.49 -22.27 26.07
C HIS A 256 -7.07 -20.87 26.39
N GLY A 257 -8.36 -20.64 26.10
CA GLY A 257 -9.05 -19.40 26.45
C GLY A 257 -8.80 -18.23 25.52
N ILE A 258 -8.17 -18.45 24.35
CA ILE A 258 -8.00 -17.42 23.34
C ILE A 258 -9.35 -17.19 22.63
N LYS A 259 -9.87 -15.96 22.65
CA LYS A 259 -11.03 -15.58 21.87
C LYS A 259 -10.64 -15.49 20.40
N VAL A 260 -11.37 -16.19 19.53
CA VAL A 260 -11.10 -16.27 18.10
C VAL A 260 -12.24 -15.67 17.32
N SER A 261 -11.96 -14.67 16.50
CA SER A 261 -12.94 -14.04 15.59
C SER A 261 -12.85 -14.55 14.16
N GLY A 262 -11.69 -15.03 13.74
CA GLY A 262 -11.49 -15.52 12.38
C GLY A 262 -10.35 -16.52 12.25
N LEU A 263 -10.42 -17.31 11.18
CA LEU A 263 -9.37 -18.20 10.70
C LEU A 263 -8.99 -17.74 9.29
N TRP A 264 -7.73 -17.35 9.11
CA TRP A 264 -7.17 -16.97 7.84
C TRP A 264 -6.24 -18.08 7.30
N CYS A 265 -6.61 -18.63 6.16
CA CYS A 265 -5.83 -19.67 5.47
C CYS A 265 -5.31 -19.14 4.14
N GLN A 266 -4.08 -18.64 4.10
CA GLN A 266 -3.51 -18.13 2.85
C GLN A 266 -3.37 -19.22 1.76
N ASP A 267 -3.19 -20.46 2.14
CA ASP A 267 -3.02 -21.61 1.24
C ASP A 267 -4.33 -22.33 0.87
N TRP A 268 -5.46 -21.68 1.07
CA TRP A 268 -6.78 -22.22 0.71
C TRP A 268 -6.88 -22.67 -0.76
N CYS A 269 -6.13 -22.00 -1.65
CA CYS A 269 -6.03 -22.31 -3.07
C CYS A 269 -4.96 -23.37 -3.41
N GLY A 270 -4.29 -23.96 -2.41
CA GLY A 270 -3.26 -24.96 -2.60
C GLY A 270 -1.84 -24.42 -2.58
N LYS A 271 -0.89 -25.32 -2.66
CA LYS A 271 0.56 -25.06 -2.64
C LYS A 271 1.27 -25.69 -3.82
N ARG A 272 2.35 -25.05 -4.27
CA ARG A 272 3.36 -25.61 -5.17
C ARG A 272 4.71 -25.66 -4.45
N VAL A 273 5.55 -26.60 -4.84
CA VAL A 273 6.90 -26.72 -4.32
C VAL A 273 7.88 -26.14 -5.34
N THR A 274 8.72 -25.24 -4.88
CA THR A 274 9.82 -24.63 -5.64
C THR A 274 11.13 -24.83 -4.89
N SER A 275 12.28 -24.48 -5.47
CA SER A 275 13.57 -24.50 -4.76
C SER A 275 13.60 -23.54 -3.57
N PHE A 276 12.75 -22.51 -3.58
CA PHE A 276 12.56 -21.59 -2.47
C PHE A 276 11.67 -22.15 -1.34
N GLY A 277 11.04 -23.31 -1.55
CA GLY A 277 10.13 -23.96 -0.60
C GLY A 277 8.68 -24.03 -1.08
N LYS A 278 7.75 -24.11 -0.11
CA LYS A 278 6.31 -24.14 -0.39
C LYS A 278 5.81 -22.75 -0.73
N ARG A 279 5.26 -22.56 -1.95
CA ARG A 279 4.63 -21.34 -2.43
C ARG A 279 3.14 -21.57 -2.61
N LEU A 280 2.33 -20.51 -2.63
CA LEU A 280 0.89 -20.61 -2.91
C LEU A 280 0.66 -20.94 -4.40
N GLN A 281 -0.42 -21.68 -4.66
CA GLN A 281 -0.93 -21.91 -6.00
C GLN A 281 -1.80 -20.71 -6.40
N TRP A 282 -1.34 -19.86 -7.30
CA TRP A 282 -2.07 -18.65 -7.69
C TRP A 282 -3.13 -18.93 -8.76
N ASP A 283 -4.15 -19.69 -8.34
CA ASP A 283 -5.32 -20.09 -9.12
C ASP A 283 -6.53 -20.08 -8.17
N TRP A 284 -7.22 -18.96 -8.09
CA TRP A 284 -8.05 -18.52 -6.96
C TRP A 284 -9.37 -19.29 -6.82
N HIS A 285 -9.28 -20.57 -6.53
CA HIS A 285 -10.37 -21.42 -6.08
C HIS A 285 -9.86 -22.41 -5.02
N PHE A 286 -10.73 -22.90 -4.13
CA PHE A 286 -10.26 -23.74 -3.03
C PHE A 286 -9.70 -25.08 -3.51
N HIS A 287 -8.61 -25.49 -2.90
CA HIS A 287 -7.90 -26.73 -3.23
C HIS A 287 -8.62 -27.93 -2.57
N LYS A 288 -9.27 -28.78 -3.37
CA LYS A 288 -10.17 -29.83 -2.91
C LYS A 288 -9.50 -30.92 -2.06
N GLU A 289 -8.21 -31.16 -2.24
CA GLU A 289 -7.48 -32.16 -1.45
C GLU A 289 -7.01 -31.62 -0.09
N MET A 290 -6.58 -30.34 -0.03
CA MET A 290 -6.13 -29.70 1.21
C MET A 290 -7.31 -29.20 2.04
N TYR A 291 -8.33 -28.69 1.38
CA TYR A 291 -9.53 -28.11 1.98
C TYR A 291 -10.79 -28.77 1.41
N PRO A 292 -10.97 -30.12 1.60
CA PRO A 292 -12.17 -30.80 1.13
C PRO A 292 -13.40 -30.18 1.77
N ASP A 293 -14.48 -30.05 0.98
CA ASP A 293 -15.77 -29.51 1.42
C ASP A 293 -15.69 -28.14 2.15
N LEU A 294 -14.74 -27.27 1.73
CA LEU A 294 -14.47 -25.98 2.39
C LEU A 294 -15.75 -25.16 2.66
N PRO A 295 -16.72 -25.00 1.72
CA PRO A 295 -17.93 -24.24 2.00
C PRO A 295 -18.70 -24.76 3.23
N LYS A 296 -18.81 -26.06 3.42
CA LYS A 296 -19.46 -26.67 4.60
C LYS A 296 -18.69 -26.37 5.88
N HIS A 297 -17.36 -26.45 5.84
CA HIS A 297 -16.53 -26.13 6.99
C HIS A 297 -16.58 -24.64 7.37
N ILE A 298 -16.76 -23.76 6.37
CA ILE A 298 -17.01 -22.33 6.63
C ILE A 298 -18.35 -22.16 7.38
N GLU A 299 -19.41 -22.85 6.98
CA GLU A 299 -20.70 -22.83 7.70
C GLU A 299 -20.56 -23.35 9.15
N GLU A 300 -19.76 -24.37 9.38
CA GLU A 300 -19.44 -24.90 10.72
C GLU A 300 -18.69 -23.88 11.58
N LEU A 301 -17.74 -23.12 11.01
CA LEU A 301 -17.07 -22.01 11.70
C LEU A 301 -18.05 -20.88 12.00
N HIS A 302 -18.91 -20.50 11.05
CA HIS A 302 -19.94 -19.49 11.24
C HIS A 302 -20.90 -19.85 12.40
N ALA A 303 -21.29 -21.11 12.52
CA ALA A 303 -22.11 -21.57 13.64
C ALA A 303 -21.42 -21.38 15.01
N ARG A 304 -20.08 -21.29 15.03
CA ARG A 304 -19.26 -21.00 16.21
C ARG A 304 -18.93 -19.51 16.38
N GLY A 305 -19.44 -18.64 15.49
CA GLY A 305 -19.14 -17.21 15.48
C GLY A 305 -17.77 -16.86 14.92
N ILE A 306 -17.11 -17.78 14.21
CA ILE A 306 -15.76 -17.62 13.66
C ILE A 306 -15.86 -17.41 12.15
N LYS A 307 -15.17 -16.40 11.63
CA LYS A 307 -15.12 -16.06 10.21
C LYS A 307 -13.99 -16.79 9.50
N PHE A 308 -14.14 -17.03 8.20
CA PHE A 308 -13.09 -17.64 7.39
C PHE A 308 -12.53 -16.64 6.38
N LEU A 309 -11.20 -16.51 6.30
CA LEU A 309 -10.52 -15.61 5.40
C LEU A 309 -9.55 -16.38 4.48
N GLY A 310 -9.48 -15.93 3.24
CA GLY A 310 -8.59 -16.47 2.22
C GLY A 310 -7.47 -15.52 1.83
N TYR A 311 -6.96 -15.71 0.61
CA TYR A 311 -5.89 -14.93 -0.01
C TYR A 311 -6.17 -14.80 -1.51
N VAL A 312 -5.99 -13.62 -2.06
CA VAL A 312 -6.11 -13.35 -3.51
C VAL A 312 -5.06 -12.31 -3.88
N ASN A 313 -4.48 -12.41 -5.08
CA ASN A 313 -3.68 -11.33 -5.66
C ASN A 313 -4.02 -11.14 -7.16
N PRO A 314 -3.57 -10.07 -7.82
CA PRO A 314 -3.99 -9.73 -9.19
C PRO A 314 -3.20 -10.50 -10.28
N TYR A 315 -2.61 -11.63 -9.95
CA TYR A 315 -1.86 -12.47 -10.88
C TYR A 315 -2.46 -13.87 -10.97
N LEU A 316 -2.30 -14.52 -12.11
CA LEU A 316 -2.76 -15.89 -12.33
C LEU A 316 -1.60 -16.73 -12.89
N VAL A 317 -1.32 -17.83 -12.24
CA VAL A 317 -0.26 -18.74 -12.66
C VAL A 317 -0.58 -19.34 -14.04
N ASN A 318 0.41 -19.35 -14.94
CA ASN A 318 0.20 -19.66 -16.34
C ASN A 318 -0.14 -21.15 -16.62
N ASP A 319 0.01 -22.03 -15.64
CA ASP A 319 -0.42 -23.43 -15.68
C ASP A 319 -1.76 -23.69 -14.96
N GLY A 320 -2.47 -22.61 -14.52
CA GLY A 320 -3.74 -22.67 -13.83
C GLY A 320 -4.97 -22.65 -14.74
N GLU A 321 -6.12 -23.09 -14.20
CA GLU A 321 -7.41 -23.11 -14.91
C GLU A 321 -7.92 -21.70 -15.19
N LEU A 322 -7.82 -20.79 -14.21
CA LEU A 322 -8.24 -19.39 -14.36
C LEU A 322 -7.38 -18.63 -15.37
N TYR A 323 -6.07 -18.92 -15.44
CA TYR A 323 -5.24 -18.36 -16.51
C TYR A 323 -5.70 -18.83 -17.89
N ALA A 324 -5.98 -20.12 -18.05
CA ALA A 324 -6.46 -20.65 -19.33
C ALA A 324 -7.80 -20.04 -19.76
N GLU A 325 -8.70 -19.78 -18.81
CA GLU A 325 -9.96 -19.05 -19.07
C GLU A 325 -9.70 -17.59 -19.44
N GLY A 326 -8.93 -16.87 -18.62
CA GLY A 326 -8.60 -15.46 -18.83
C GLY A 326 -7.88 -15.21 -20.16
N LYS A 327 -6.99 -16.13 -20.56
CA LYS A 327 -6.31 -16.07 -21.86
C LYS A 327 -7.28 -16.13 -23.04
N LYS A 328 -8.30 -16.97 -22.98
CA LYS A 328 -9.34 -17.05 -24.02
C LYS A 328 -10.15 -15.76 -24.11
N ARG A 329 -10.30 -15.04 -23.01
CA ARG A 329 -11.02 -13.75 -22.93
C ARG A 329 -10.13 -12.56 -23.24
N GLY A 330 -8.80 -12.72 -23.30
CA GLY A 330 -7.86 -11.63 -23.55
C GLY A 330 -7.73 -10.64 -22.39
N VAL A 331 -7.81 -11.13 -21.14
CA VAL A 331 -7.84 -10.28 -19.94
C VAL A 331 -6.46 -9.88 -19.42
N PHE A 332 -5.40 -10.44 -19.97
CA PHE A 332 -4.03 -10.16 -19.50
C PHE A 332 -3.40 -9.00 -20.26
N ALA A 333 -2.60 -8.22 -19.54
CA ALA A 333 -1.71 -7.23 -20.12
C ALA A 333 -0.78 -7.88 -21.15
N LYS A 334 -0.41 -7.15 -22.19
CA LYS A 334 0.32 -7.65 -23.35
C LYS A 334 1.74 -7.09 -23.42
N LYS A 335 2.57 -7.76 -24.19
CA LYS A 335 3.80 -7.18 -24.73
C LYS A 335 3.53 -6.44 -26.02
N ALA A 336 4.51 -5.68 -26.51
CA ALA A 336 4.41 -4.97 -27.79
C ALA A 336 4.18 -5.91 -28.97
N ASP A 337 4.60 -7.18 -28.91
CA ASP A 337 4.36 -8.19 -29.94
C ASP A 337 2.96 -8.82 -29.86
N GLY A 338 2.14 -8.44 -28.88
CA GLY A 338 0.78 -8.94 -28.67
C GLY A 338 0.69 -10.23 -27.83
N SER A 339 1.80 -10.81 -27.40
CA SER A 339 1.79 -11.93 -26.47
C SER A 339 1.43 -11.49 -25.06
N ASP A 340 0.94 -12.43 -24.21
CA ASP A 340 0.68 -12.13 -22.80
C ASP A 340 2.00 -11.79 -22.07
N TYR A 341 1.98 -10.71 -21.26
CA TYR A 341 3.10 -10.42 -20.38
C TYR A 341 3.11 -11.40 -19.21
N LEU A 342 4.20 -12.12 -19.03
CA LEU A 342 4.38 -13.06 -17.92
C LEU A 342 5.46 -12.55 -16.97
N VAL A 343 5.08 -12.39 -15.69
CA VAL A 343 6.01 -12.03 -14.61
C VAL A 343 6.63 -13.29 -14.01
N ASP A 344 7.95 -13.28 -13.81
CA ASP A 344 8.68 -14.32 -13.09
C ASP A 344 8.57 -14.10 -11.57
N PHE A 345 7.95 -15.06 -10.89
CA PHE A 345 7.86 -15.10 -9.43
C PHE A 345 8.78 -16.15 -8.77
N GLY A 346 9.74 -16.65 -9.51
CA GLY A 346 10.69 -17.68 -9.07
C GLY A 346 10.19 -19.10 -9.32
N GLU A 347 10.65 -19.68 -10.42
CA GLU A 347 10.29 -21.01 -10.94
C GLU A 347 8.83 -21.16 -11.39
N PHE A 348 8.04 -20.10 -11.38
CA PHE A 348 6.71 -20.05 -11.98
C PHE A 348 6.41 -18.67 -12.53
N TYR A 349 5.54 -18.63 -13.53
CA TYR A 349 5.20 -17.42 -14.26
C TYR A 349 3.72 -17.12 -14.16
N CYS A 350 3.37 -15.84 -14.05
CA CYS A 350 1.99 -15.43 -13.94
C CYS A 350 1.64 -14.36 -14.96
N GLY A 351 0.42 -14.44 -15.51
CA GLY A 351 -0.20 -13.37 -16.26
C GLY A 351 -0.62 -12.24 -15.33
N VAL A 352 -0.53 -11.02 -15.84
CA VAL A 352 -0.96 -9.79 -15.17
C VAL A 352 -2.36 -9.46 -15.65
N VAL A 353 -3.35 -9.47 -14.77
CA VAL A 353 -4.72 -9.06 -15.14
C VAL A 353 -4.71 -7.55 -15.44
N ASP A 354 -5.15 -7.16 -16.63
CA ASP A 354 -5.16 -5.76 -17.03
C ASP A 354 -6.40 -5.04 -16.51
N PHE A 355 -6.33 -4.44 -15.33
CA PHE A 355 -7.45 -3.69 -14.74
C PHE A 355 -7.80 -2.39 -15.48
N THR A 356 -7.00 -1.97 -16.46
CA THR A 356 -7.36 -0.87 -17.36
C THR A 356 -8.30 -1.32 -18.49
N ASN A 357 -8.44 -2.64 -18.69
CA ASN A 357 -9.40 -3.26 -19.59
C ASN A 357 -10.71 -3.52 -18.82
N PRO A 358 -11.85 -2.88 -19.20
CA PRO A 358 -13.12 -3.08 -18.50
C PRO A 358 -13.61 -4.54 -18.49
N GLU A 359 -13.31 -5.32 -19.52
CA GLU A 359 -13.67 -6.74 -19.58
C GLU A 359 -12.86 -7.54 -18.56
N ALA A 360 -11.54 -7.31 -18.48
CA ALA A 360 -10.67 -7.95 -17.53
C ALA A 360 -11.04 -7.59 -16.08
N TYR A 361 -11.30 -6.32 -15.83
CA TYR A 361 -11.74 -5.83 -14.53
C TYR A 361 -13.04 -6.51 -14.07
N ASN A 362 -14.06 -6.53 -14.91
CA ASN A 362 -15.36 -7.15 -14.59
C ASN A 362 -15.24 -8.67 -14.46
N TRP A 363 -14.49 -9.31 -15.34
CA TRP A 363 -14.25 -10.76 -15.23
C TRP A 363 -13.57 -11.14 -13.91
N PHE A 364 -12.51 -10.44 -13.52
CA PHE A 364 -11.82 -10.74 -12.26
C PHE A 364 -12.70 -10.45 -11.05
N LYS A 365 -13.43 -9.33 -11.08
CA LYS A 365 -14.40 -8.97 -10.03
C LYS A 365 -15.49 -10.02 -9.86
N ASP A 366 -16.14 -10.42 -10.97
CA ASP A 366 -17.35 -11.24 -10.92
C ASP A 366 -17.05 -12.74 -10.90
N GLU A 367 -16.16 -13.20 -11.80
CA GLU A 367 -15.89 -14.61 -12.02
C GLU A 367 -14.73 -15.14 -11.15
N VAL A 368 -13.91 -14.28 -10.56
CA VAL A 368 -12.83 -14.70 -9.65
C VAL A 368 -13.20 -14.32 -8.22
N ILE A 369 -13.30 -13.04 -7.89
CA ILE A 369 -13.52 -12.62 -6.51
C ILE A 369 -14.92 -13.05 -6.03
N LYS A 370 -16.02 -12.62 -6.68
CA LYS A 370 -17.36 -12.96 -6.19
C LYS A 370 -17.58 -14.47 -6.15
N LYS A 371 -17.36 -15.15 -7.27
CA LYS A 371 -17.67 -16.56 -7.44
C LYS A 371 -16.87 -17.49 -6.53
N TYR A 372 -15.57 -17.29 -6.40
CA TYR A 372 -14.69 -18.22 -5.68
C TYR A 372 -14.37 -17.78 -4.26
N THR A 373 -14.76 -16.57 -3.82
CA THR A 373 -14.63 -16.15 -2.42
C THR A 373 -16.00 -15.88 -1.78
N LEU A 374 -16.72 -14.88 -2.22
CA LEU A 374 -17.96 -14.42 -1.58
C LEU A 374 -19.10 -15.44 -1.64
N ASP A 375 -19.27 -16.13 -2.79
CA ASP A 375 -20.35 -17.08 -3.01
C ASP A 375 -20.14 -18.41 -2.26
N ILE A 376 -18.91 -18.74 -1.89
CA ILE A 376 -18.59 -19.90 -1.07
C ILE A 376 -18.55 -19.61 0.43
N GLY A 377 -18.83 -18.37 0.84
CA GLY A 377 -18.97 -17.95 2.24
C GLY A 377 -17.70 -17.37 2.87
N ILE A 378 -16.65 -17.08 2.11
CA ILE A 378 -15.44 -16.41 2.61
C ILE A 378 -15.80 -14.99 3.06
N ASP A 379 -15.38 -14.61 4.29
CA ASP A 379 -15.73 -13.35 4.96
C ASP A 379 -14.64 -12.28 4.81
N GLY A 380 -13.54 -12.61 4.17
CA GLY A 380 -12.44 -11.68 3.95
C GLY A 380 -11.23 -12.36 3.30
N TRP A 381 -10.24 -11.57 2.93
CA TRP A 381 -9.01 -12.10 2.34
C TRP A 381 -7.87 -11.10 2.42
N MET A 382 -6.65 -11.60 2.40
CA MET A 382 -5.47 -10.82 2.05
C MET A 382 -5.53 -10.53 0.55
N ALA A 383 -5.68 -9.26 0.19
CA ALA A 383 -5.60 -8.78 -1.18
C ALA A 383 -4.16 -8.29 -1.44
N ASP A 384 -3.29 -9.26 -1.67
CA ASP A 384 -1.85 -9.07 -1.71
C ASP A 384 -1.35 -8.45 -3.02
N PHE A 385 -0.12 -7.97 -3.03
CA PHE A 385 0.51 -7.32 -4.17
C PHE A 385 -0.22 -6.04 -4.66
N GLY A 386 0.08 -5.65 -5.90
CA GLY A 386 -0.35 -4.42 -6.55
C GLY A 386 0.85 -3.55 -6.96
N GLU A 387 2.00 -3.71 -6.31
CA GLU A 387 3.24 -2.99 -6.56
C GLU A 387 4.12 -3.60 -7.66
N TYR A 388 3.77 -4.78 -8.20
CA TYR A 388 4.57 -5.49 -9.20
C TYR A 388 4.14 -5.23 -10.65
N LEU A 389 3.47 -4.11 -10.95
CA LEU A 389 3.19 -3.81 -12.36
C LEU A 389 4.50 -3.56 -13.10
N PRO A 390 4.88 -4.40 -14.09
CA PRO A 390 6.06 -4.16 -14.90
C PRO A 390 5.95 -2.87 -15.70
N THR A 391 7.08 -2.27 -16.06
CA THR A 391 7.10 -1.03 -16.84
C THR A 391 7.92 -1.14 -18.12
N ASP A 392 8.57 -2.29 -18.32
CA ASP A 392 9.31 -2.65 -19.53
C ASP A 392 8.41 -3.45 -20.48
N ASP A 393 8.39 -3.10 -21.74
CA ASP A 393 7.64 -3.80 -22.82
C ASP A 393 6.18 -4.17 -22.47
N LEU A 394 5.57 -3.49 -21.50
CA LEU A 394 4.18 -3.71 -21.10
C LEU A 394 3.26 -2.76 -21.85
N VAL A 395 2.19 -3.32 -22.44
CA VAL A 395 1.10 -2.58 -23.11
C VAL A 395 -0.20 -2.82 -22.35
N LEU A 396 -0.81 -1.73 -21.90
CA LEU A 396 -2.11 -1.72 -21.23
C LEU A 396 -3.23 -1.34 -22.18
N ALA A 397 -4.43 -1.83 -21.94
CA ALA A 397 -5.58 -1.63 -22.80
C ALA A 397 -6.01 -0.16 -22.95
N ASN A 398 -5.79 0.66 -21.92
CA ASN A 398 -6.08 2.10 -21.96
C ASN A 398 -5.05 2.92 -22.76
N GLY A 399 -3.95 2.31 -23.22
CA GLY A 399 -2.88 2.98 -23.95
C GLY A 399 -2.03 3.95 -23.13
N VAL A 400 -2.21 4.02 -21.82
CA VAL A 400 -1.38 4.84 -20.93
C VAL A 400 -0.05 4.14 -20.68
N SER A 401 1.02 4.92 -20.60
CA SER A 401 2.35 4.38 -20.29
C SER A 401 2.35 3.64 -18.94
N PRO A 402 2.93 2.44 -18.87
CA PRO A 402 3.10 1.73 -17.59
C PRO A 402 3.85 2.55 -16.53
N MET A 403 4.72 3.48 -16.93
CA MET A 403 5.40 4.41 -16.02
C MET A 403 4.44 5.39 -15.33
N ILE A 404 3.26 5.62 -15.89
CA ILE A 404 2.21 6.43 -15.30
C ILE A 404 1.21 5.55 -14.53
N GLU A 405 0.86 4.37 -15.07
CA GLU A 405 -0.10 3.48 -14.41
C GLU A 405 0.47 2.73 -13.20
N HIS A 406 1.77 2.62 -13.06
CA HIS A 406 2.40 1.79 -12.03
C HIS A 406 1.97 2.16 -10.60
N ASN A 407 2.07 3.43 -10.21
CA ASN A 407 1.62 3.90 -8.89
C ASN A 407 0.08 3.98 -8.76
N HIS A 408 -0.64 3.94 -9.87
CA HIS A 408 -2.11 3.88 -9.88
C HIS A 408 -2.64 2.44 -9.81
N TRP A 409 -1.84 1.46 -10.21
CA TRP A 409 -2.23 0.05 -10.26
C TRP A 409 -2.77 -0.50 -8.94
N PRO A 410 -2.15 -0.24 -7.77
CA PRO A 410 -2.70 -0.66 -6.48
C PRO A 410 -4.09 -0.10 -6.19
N VAL A 411 -4.39 1.11 -6.68
CA VAL A 411 -5.72 1.75 -6.52
C VAL A 411 -6.77 1.02 -7.35
N LEU A 412 -6.46 0.63 -8.58
CA LEU A 412 -7.34 -0.18 -9.42
C LEU A 412 -7.60 -1.56 -8.80
N TRP A 413 -6.56 -2.17 -8.24
CA TRP A 413 -6.66 -3.41 -7.49
C TRP A 413 -7.58 -3.28 -6.27
N ALA A 414 -7.38 -2.24 -5.45
CA ALA A 414 -8.25 -1.95 -4.31
C ALA A 414 -9.72 -1.74 -4.74
N LYS A 415 -9.92 -0.98 -5.82
CA LYS A 415 -11.26 -0.70 -6.35
C LYS A 415 -11.96 -1.96 -6.84
N CYS A 416 -11.24 -2.88 -7.48
CA CYS A 416 -11.80 -4.16 -7.94
C CYS A 416 -12.33 -5.00 -6.76
N ASN A 417 -11.56 -5.11 -5.67
CA ASN A 417 -12.00 -5.77 -4.44
C ASN A 417 -13.21 -5.04 -3.80
N TYR A 418 -13.16 -3.72 -3.73
CA TYR A 418 -14.24 -2.91 -3.17
C TYR A 418 -15.55 -3.09 -3.94
N ASP A 419 -15.51 -3.02 -5.26
CA ASP A 419 -16.69 -3.15 -6.12
C ASP A 419 -17.28 -4.57 -6.01
N ALA A 420 -16.45 -5.62 -5.91
CA ALA A 420 -16.91 -6.98 -5.68
C ALA A 420 -17.72 -7.10 -4.37
N VAL A 421 -17.20 -6.57 -3.28
CA VAL A 421 -17.86 -6.61 -1.96
C VAL A 421 -19.10 -5.73 -1.95
N LYS A 422 -19.04 -4.53 -2.52
CA LYS A 422 -20.15 -3.57 -2.58
C LYS A 422 -21.32 -4.11 -3.39
N GLU A 423 -21.08 -4.62 -4.59
CA GLU A 423 -22.10 -5.15 -5.48
C GLU A 423 -22.74 -6.43 -4.94
N SER A 424 -22.02 -7.17 -4.12
CA SER A 424 -22.55 -8.33 -3.37
C SER A 424 -23.33 -7.94 -2.12
N GLY A 425 -23.50 -6.64 -1.80
CA GLY A 425 -24.21 -6.15 -0.64
C GLY A 425 -23.52 -6.47 0.70
N LYS A 426 -22.20 -6.71 0.69
CA LYS A 426 -21.44 -7.19 1.85
C LYS A 426 -20.48 -6.15 2.46
N LEU A 427 -20.58 -4.87 2.08
CA LEU A 427 -19.85 -3.80 2.76
C LEU A 427 -20.21 -3.75 4.25
N GLY A 428 -19.19 -3.61 5.11
CA GLY A 428 -19.38 -3.67 6.57
C GLY A 428 -19.52 -5.09 7.15
N GLN A 429 -19.46 -6.13 6.31
CA GLN A 429 -19.48 -7.55 6.73
C GLN A 429 -18.20 -8.28 6.36
N VAL A 430 -17.62 -7.94 5.21
CA VAL A 430 -16.39 -8.53 4.66
C VAL A 430 -15.25 -7.54 4.79
N VAL A 431 -14.05 -8.03 5.13
CA VAL A 431 -12.81 -7.25 5.16
C VAL A 431 -11.78 -7.87 4.22
N TYR A 432 -11.20 -7.07 3.35
CA TYR A 432 -9.97 -7.43 2.66
C TYR A 432 -8.88 -6.45 3.08
N PHE A 433 -7.66 -6.93 3.17
CA PHE A 433 -6.55 -6.12 3.62
C PHE A 433 -5.42 -6.12 2.59
N MET A 434 -4.87 -4.93 2.37
CA MET A 434 -3.93 -4.64 1.30
C MET A 434 -2.61 -4.14 1.87
N ARG A 435 -1.50 -4.41 1.16
CA ARG A 435 -0.21 -3.78 1.44
C ARG A 435 0.09 -2.63 0.48
N ALA A 436 -0.29 -2.77 -0.78
CA ALA A 436 -0.03 -1.77 -1.79
C ALA A 436 -1.15 -0.73 -1.85
N GLY A 437 -0.77 0.51 -2.16
CA GLY A 437 -1.70 1.62 -2.29
C GLY A 437 -1.12 2.80 -3.05
N GLY A 438 -1.91 3.82 -3.19
CA GLY A 438 -1.59 5.10 -3.83
C GLY A 438 -2.67 6.13 -3.55
N THR A 439 -2.59 7.29 -4.21
CA THR A 439 -3.60 8.35 -4.08
C THR A 439 -5.00 7.85 -4.42
N GLY A 440 -5.90 7.90 -3.48
CA GLY A 440 -7.30 7.48 -3.65
C GLY A 440 -7.60 6.06 -3.15
N SER A 441 -6.59 5.29 -2.73
CA SER A 441 -6.81 3.98 -2.07
C SER A 441 -7.66 4.09 -0.81
N GLN A 442 -7.66 5.24 -0.15
CA GLN A 442 -8.49 5.54 1.03
C GLN A 442 -9.97 5.23 0.83
N LYS A 443 -10.48 5.38 -0.39
CA LYS A 443 -11.90 5.09 -0.71
C LYS A 443 -12.21 3.60 -0.77
N TYR A 444 -11.21 2.78 -1.10
CA TYR A 444 -11.43 1.41 -1.54
C TYR A 444 -10.76 0.38 -0.64
N CYS A 445 -9.71 0.75 0.10
CA CYS A 445 -8.99 -0.15 1.00
C CYS A 445 -9.70 -0.23 2.35
N THR A 446 -10.25 -1.41 2.70
CA THR A 446 -10.95 -1.60 3.98
C THR A 446 -10.00 -1.67 5.17
N LEU A 447 -8.77 -2.16 4.93
CA LEU A 447 -7.74 -2.33 5.94
C LEU A 447 -6.38 -2.43 5.26
N LEU A 448 -5.33 -1.85 5.85
CA LEU A 448 -3.94 -2.08 5.45
C LEU A 448 -3.25 -3.08 6.38
N TRP A 449 -2.24 -3.78 5.89
CA TRP A 449 -1.22 -4.37 6.73
C TRP A 449 0.17 -3.90 6.27
N ALA A 450 1.12 -3.86 7.20
CA ALA A 450 2.42 -3.23 6.96
C ALA A 450 3.37 -4.05 6.04
N GLY A 451 2.90 -5.13 5.41
CA GLY A 451 3.69 -5.98 4.52
C GLY A 451 4.53 -7.03 5.26
N ASP A 452 5.61 -7.45 4.64
CA ASP A 452 6.42 -8.61 5.00
C ASP A 452 7.63 -8.21 5.86
N GLN A 453 7.43 -7.89 7.14
CA GLN A 453 8.54 -7.54 8.03
C GLN A 453 9.42 -8.75 8.35
N SER A 454 10.71 -8.47 8.60
CA SER A 454 11.65 -9.41 9.22
C SER A 454 11.19 -9.82 10.62
N VAL A 455 11.42 -11.09 10.97
CA VAL A 455 10.97 -11.69 12.25
C VAL A 455 11.86 -11.31 13.44
N ASP A 456 12.17 -10.02 13.56
CA ASP A 456 13.10 -9.47 14.56
C ASP A 456 12.74 -8.05 15.01
N PHE A 457 13.65 -7.41 15.76
CA PHE A 457 13.52 -6.03 16.23
C PHE A 457 14.31 -5.02 15.38
N SER A 458 14.76 -5.40 14.19
CA SER A 458 15.53 -4.49 13.35
C SER A 458 14.77 -3.20 13.04
N ARG A 459 15.52 -2.07 13.05
CA ARG A 459 14.90 -0.74 12.95
C ARG A 459 14.19 -0.51 11.62
N HIS A 460 14.78 -1.01 10.53
CA HIS A 460 14.30 -0.68 9.18
C HIS A 460 13.51 -1.81 8.52
N ASP A 461 13.39 -2.98 9.18
CA ASP A 461 12.67 -4.13 8.61
C ASP A 461 11.87 -4.95 9.64
N GLY A 462 12.12 -4.78 10.95
CA GLY A 462 11.45 -5.52 12.02
C GLY A 462 10.24 -4.81 12.60
N LEU A 463 9.89 -5.14 13.84
CA LEU A 463 8.72 -4.62 14.57
C LEU A 463 8.59 -3.09 14.54
N CYS A 464 9.70 -2.35 14.64
CA CYS A 464 9.67 -0.88 14.64
C CYS A 464 9.02 -0.29 13.39
N THR A 465 9.13 -0.98 12.24
CA THR A 465 8.58 -0.50 10.98
C THR A 465 7.05 -0.50 10.94
N VAL A 466 6.42 -1.43 11.66
CA VAL A 466 4.95 -1.49 11.76
C VAL A 466 4.39 -0.23 12.41
N ILE A 467 5.03 0.24 13.49
CA ILE A 467 4.60 1.44 14.21
C ILE A 467 4.75 2.67 13.30
N CYS A 468 5.91 2.79 12.65
CA CYS A 468 6.19 3.90 11.76
C CYS A 468 5.23 3.91 10.55
N ALA A 469 5.01 2.75 9.92
CA ALA A 469 4.09 2.57 8.79
C ALA A 469 2.65 2.97 9.16
N ALA A 470 2.14 2.52 10.30
CA ALA A 470 0.78 2.83 10.75
C ALA A 470 0.58 4.33 11.02
N LEU A 471 1.57 4.99 11.64
CA LEU A 471 1.52 6.44 11.89
C LEU A 471 1.64 7.23 10.58
N SER A 472 2.54 6.83 9.69
CA SER A 472 2.77 7.50 8.41
C SER A 472 1.57 7.40 7.48
N SER A 473 0.99 6.20 7.32
CA SER A 473 -0.22 5.99 6.50
C SER A 473 -1.44 6.72 7.08
N GLY A 474 -1.53 6.84 8.41
CA GLY A 474 -2.56 7.63 9.08
C GLY A 474 -2.49 9.13 8.70
N MET A 475 -1.29 9.69 8.54
CA MET A 475 -1.10 11.09 8.12
C MET A 475 -1.55 11.37 6.67
N VAL A 476 -1.81 10.35 5.88
CA VAL A 476 -2.38 10.49 4.53
C VAL A 476 -3.77 9.87 4.40
N GLY A 477 -4.44 9.61 5.53
CA GLY A 477 -5.84 9.20 5.57
C GLY A 477 -6.10 7.68 5.53
N CYS A 478 -5.07 6.85 5.80
CA CYS A 478 -5.21 5.41 5.97
C CYS A 478 -4.92 5.01 7.43
N GLY A 479 -5.84 5.34 8.33
CA GLY A 479 -5.71 5.07 9.77
C GLY A 479 -6.00 3.62 10.18
N LEU A 480 -6.70 2.85 9.34
CA LEU A 480 -7.02 1.45 9.63
C LEU A 480 -5.90 0.54 9.12
N ASN A 481 -5.02 0.17 10.02
CA ASN A 481 -3.83 -0.62 9.74
C ASN A 481 -3.68 -1.77 10.76
N HIS A 482 -2.99 -2.84 10.37
CA HIS A 482 -2.60 -3.94 11.23
C HIS A 482 -1.29 -4.58 10.72
N CYS A 483 -0.89 -5.71 11.28
CA CYS A 483 0.37 -6.37 10.92
C CYS A 483 0.30 -7.89 11.09
N ASP A 484 1.32 -8.57 10.57
CA ASP A 484 1.62 -9.97 10.87
C ASP A 484 2.25 -10.04 12.26
N ILE A 485 1.53 -10.57 13.25
CA ILE A 485 2.08 -10.69 14.61
C ILE A 485 3.30 -11.63 14.60
N GLY A 486 4.45 -11.07 14.95
CA GLY A 486 5.72 -11.76 14.95
C GLY A 486 6.52 -11.65 13.64
N GLY A 487 6.03 -10.87 12.66
CA GLY A 487 6.65 -10.71 11.35
C GLY A 487 6.39 -11.89 10.40
N TYR A 488 6.86 -11.75 9.18
CA TYR A 488 6.70 -12.75 8.11
C TYR A 488 8.03 -13.32 7.63
N THR A 489 8.99 -12.45 7.32
CA THR A 489 10.21 -12.80 6.57
C THR A 489 11.28 -13.39 7.47
N SER A 490 11.50 -14.69 7.36
CA SER A 490 12.65 -15.40 7.90
C SER A 490 13.61 -15.70 6.77
N LEU A 491 14.79 -15.09 6.79
CA LEU A 491 15.84 -15.32 5.80
C LEU A 491 17.15 -15.65 6.49
N PHE A 492 17.98 -16.41 5.79
CA PHE A 492 19.27 -16.89 6.29
C PHE A 492 19.10 -17.65 7.62
N ASP A 493 19.77 -17.21 8.67
CA ASP A 493 19.69 -17.82 10.02
C ASP A 493 18.67 -17.11 10.94
N ASN A 494 17.95 -16.09 10.43
CA ASN A 494 16.96 -15.36 11.20
C ASN A 494 15.66 -16.16 11.31
N CYS A 495 15.28 -16.54 12.52
CA CYS A 495 14.05 -17.23 12.85
C CYS A 495 13.31 -16.51 13.97
N ARG A 496 11.98 -16.47 13.89
CA ARG A 496 11.14 -15.87 14.91
C ARG A 496 11.31 -16.56 16.25
N THR A 497 11.51 -15.76 17.30
CA THR A 497 11.58 -16.22 18.69
C THR A 497 10.25 -15.99 19.41
N LYS A 498 10.04 -16.65 20.57
CA LYS A 498 8.90 -16.42 21.45
C LYS A 498 8.81 -14.97 21.92
N GLU A 499 9.94 -14.34 22.23
CA GLU A 499 9.95 -12.94 22.66
C GLU A 499 9.50 -12.00 21.55
N VAL A 500 10.01 -12.15 20.34
CA VAL A 500 9.57 -11.36 19.17
C VAL A 500 8.06 -11.49 18.98
N PHE A 501 7.53 -12.71 19.02
CA PHE A 501 6.09 -12.94 18.89
C PHE A 501 5.28 -12.21 19.96
N LEU A 502 5.66 -12.36 21.23
CA LEU A 502 4.94 -11.77 22.35
C LEU A 502 5.01 -10.23 22.34
N ARG A 503 6.18 -9.63 22.09
CA ARG A 503 6.30 -8.16 21.98
C ARG A 503 5.47 -7.60 20.84
N TRP A 504 5.40 -8.33 19.73
CA TRP A 504 4.54 -7.96 18.61
C TRP A 504 3.06 -8.07 18.96
N ALA A 505 2.67 -9.13 19.65
CA ALA A 505 1.29 -9.32 20.10
C ALA A 505 0.87 -8.25 21.14
N GLU A 506 1.78 -7.81 22.02
CA GLU A 506 1.54 -6.69 22.94
C GLU A 506 1.19 -5.41 22.18
N MET A 507 1.95 -5.06 21.14
CA MET A 507 1.65 -3.91 20.30
C MET A 507 0.33 -4.09 19.56
N ALA A 508 0.12 -5.28 18.96
CA ALA A 508 -1.08 -5.57 18.16
C ALA A 508 -2.38 -5.53 18.97
N ALA A 509 -2.34 -5.75 20.28
CA ALA A 509 -3.51 -5.61 21.15
C ALA A 509 -4.10 -4.18 21.17
N PHE A 510 -3.34 -3.18 20.74
CA PHE A 510 -3.76 -1.77 20.62
C PHE A 510 -4.03 -1.35 19.16
N MET A 511 -3.88 -2.24 18.20
CA MET A 511 -4.21 -1.99 16.81
C MET A 511 -5.68 -2.31 16.51
N PRO A 512 -6.27 -1.80 15.42
CA PRO A 512 -7.64 -2.10 15.04
C PRO A 512 -7.92 -3.60 14.83
N VAL A 513 -6.92 -4.38 14.44
CA VAL A 513 -7.04 -5.82 14.14
C VAL A 513 -5.84 -6.58 14.71
N MET A 514 -6.10 -7.69 15.41
CA MET A 514 -5.08 -8.67 15.79
C MET A 514 -5.12 -9.87 14.84
N ARG A 515 -4.02 -10.14 14.13
CA ARG A 515 -3.90 -11.29 13.23
C ARG A 515 -2.51 -11.93 13.34
N THR A 516 -2.47 -13.23 13.58
CA THR A 516 -1.22 -14.00 13.56
C THR A 516 -0.82 -14.40 12.15
N HIS A 517 0.47 -14.67 11.96
CA HIS A 517 1.03 -15.27 10.76
C HIS A 517 2.06 -16.34 11.14
N GLU A 518 2.07 -17.46 10.44
CA GLU A 518 3.06 -18.51 10.66
C GLU A 518 4.45 -18.17 10.08
N GLY A 519 4.50 -17.13 9.20
CA GLY A 519 5.71 -16.72 8.50
C GLY A 519 5.96 -17.54 7.22
N ASN A 520 6.98 -17.14 6.46
CA ASN A 520 7.37 -17.82 5.23
C ASN A 520 8.06 -19.20 5.49
N ARG A 521 8.54 -19.43 6.72
CA ARG A 521 9.15 -20.69 7.18
C ARG A 521 8.43 -21.22 8.43
N PRO A 522 7.20 -21.72 8.31
CA PRO A 522 6.40 -22.16 9.46
C PRO A 522 7.08 -23.18 10.36
N ASP A 523 7.84 -24.10 9.76
CA ASP A 523 8.47 -25.21 10.45
C ASP A 523 9.70 -24.80 11.28
N THR A 524 10.25 -23.62 11.06
CA THR A 524 11.45 -23.11 11.79
C THR A 524 11.15 -21.90 12.66
N ASN A 525 10.11 -21.14 12.34
CA ASN A 525 9.65 -20.03 13.16
C ASN A 525 8.94 -20.54 14.42
N PHE A 526 9.16 -19.86 15.55
CA PHE A 526 8.35 -20.08 16.74
C PHE A 526 6.87 -19.90 16.44
N GLN A 527 6.04 -20.87 16.82
CA GLN A 527 4.59 -20.82 16.71
C GLN A 527 3.97 -20.80 18.10
N TYR A 528 3.04 -19.88 18.35
CA TYR A 528 2.42 -19.67 19.65
C TYR A 528 1.67 -20.91 20.17
N TYR A 529 1.09 -21.69 19.27
CA TYR A 529 0.30 -22.89 19.59
C TYR A 529 1.15 -24.11 20.00
N ASP A 530 2.48 -24.03 19.88
CA ASP A 530 3.41 -25.08 20.34
C ASP A 530 3.91 -24.84 21.78
N ASP A 531 3.49 -23.75 22.44
CA ASP A 531 3.94 -23.34 23.76
C ASP A 531 2.75 -22.87 24.62
N ASP A 532 2.38 -23.66 25.63
CA ASP A 532 1.23 -23.39 26.51
C ASP A 532 1.34 -22.08 27.28
N ASP A 533 2.56 -21.69 27.69
CA ASP A 533 2.78 -20.40 28.35
C ASP A 533 2.55 -19.24 27.37
N CYS A 534 3.01 -19.37 26.13
CA CYS A 534 2.74 -18.37 25.10
C CYS A 534 1.24 -18.25 24.81
N MET A 535 0.53 -19.37 24.70
CA MET A 535 -0.93 -19.33 24.51
C MET A 535 -1.66 -18.65 25.66
N LYS A 536 -1.25 -18.89 26.89
CA LYS A 536 -1.80 -18.20 28.08
C LYS A 536 -1.53 -16.70 28.04
N GLN A 537 -0.34 -16.28 27.64
CA GLN A 537 0.02 -14.87 27.49
C GLN A 537 -0.79 -14.22 26.36
N LEU A 538 -0.90 -14.90 25.21
CA LEU A 538 -1.69 -14.43 24.07
C LEU A 538 -3.18 -14.30 24.42
N ALA A 539 -3.76 -15.25 25.17
CA ALA A 539 -5.14 -15.16 25.65
C ALA A 539 -5.38 -13.86 26.45
N ARG A 540 -4.44 -13.52 27.34
CA ARG A 540 -4.49 -12.25 28.10
C ARG A 540 -4.44 -11.02 27.20
N LEU A 541 -3.58 -11.03 26.16
CA LEU A 541 -3.47 -9.91 25.22
C LEU A 541 -4.73 -9.77 24.35
N VAL A 542 -5.31 -10.88 23.94
CA VAL A 542 -6.61 -10.89 23.22
C VAL A 542 -7.76 -10.41 24.12
N ASP A 543 -7.73 -10.72 25.43
CA ASP A 543 -8.67 -10.16 26.39
C ASP A 543 -8.56 -8.63 26.47
N ILE A 544 -7.33 -8.09 26.51
CA ILE A 544 -7.09 -6.64 26.47
C ILE A 544 -7.65 -6.05 25.16
N TYR A 545 -7.35 -6.66 24.02
CA TYR A 545 -7.87 -6.24 22.73
C TYR A 545 -9.40 -6.18 22.70
N THR A 546 -10.07 -7.24 23.16
CA THR A 546 -11.55 -7.29 23.21
C THR A 546 -12.15 -6.31 24.23
N MET A 547 -11.45 -6.04 25.35
CA MET A 547 -11.86 -5.02 26.31
C MET A 547 -11.77 -3.60 25.73
N LEU A 548 -10.82 -3.34 24.87
CA LEU A 548 -10.66 -2.05 24.18
C LEU A 548 -11.65 -1.86 23.01
N ALA A 549 -12.39 -2.89 22.61
CA ALA A 549 -13.30 -2.84 21.47
C ALA A 549 -14.25 -1.63 21.45
N PRO A 550 -14.91 -1.23 22.56
CA PRO A 550 -15.79 -0.05 22.54
C PRO A 550 -15.04 1.25 22.19
N TYR A 551 -13.80 1.40 22.67
CA TYR A 551 -12.95 2.53 22.35
C TYR A 551 -12.48 2.47 20.89
N THR A 552 -11.96 1.33 20.44
CA THR A 552 -11.48 1.14 19.06
C THR A 552 -12.61 1.37 18.04
N LYS A 553 -13.83 0.88 18.30
CA LYS A 553 -15.00 1.14 17.45
C LYS A 553 -15.30 2.63 17.31
N THR A 554 -15.19 3.40 18.38
CA THR A 554 -15.38 4.86 18.33
C THR A 554 -14.37 5.52 17.40
N LEU A 555 -13.09 5.12 17.49
CA LEU A 555 -12.04 5.65 16.61
C LEU A 555 -12.25 5.22 15.15
N VAL A 556 -12.64 3.98 14.91
CA VAL A 556 -12.93 3.49 13.54
C VAL A 556 -14.12 4.22 12.92
N ALA A 557 -15.20 4.44 13.69
CA ALA A 557 -16.34 5.22 13.22
C ALA A 557 -15.96 6.70 12.97
N GLU A 558 -15.12 7.28 13.79
CA GLU A 558 -14.61 8.65 13.59
C GLU A 558 -13.74 8.73 12.35
N ASN A 559 -12.84 7.76 12.12
CA ASN A 559 -12.02 7.67 10.91
C ASN A 559 -12.89 7.56 9.64
N ALA A 560 -13.95 6.76 9.66
CA ALA A 560 -14.87 6.66 8.52
C ALA A 560 -15.67 7.95 8.28
N ALA A 561 -16.05 8.67 9.32
CA ALA A 561 -16.84 9.87 9.24
C ALA A 561 -16.00 11.13 8.92
N LYS A 562 -14.81 11.24 9.54
CA LYS A 562 -14.00 12.45 9.52
C LYS A 562 -12.60 12.27 8.96
N GLY A 563 -12.03 11.05 8.99
CA GLY A 563 -10.66 10.76 8.56
C GLY A 563 -9.62 10.78 9.67
#